data_c6b2fbf93cf1946ab09fb4028837a343
#
_entry.id   c6b2fbf93cf1946ab09fb4028837a343
#
_cell.length_a   1.000
_cell.length_b   1.000
_cell.length_c   1.000
_cell.angle_alpha   90.00
_cell.angle_beta   90.00
_cell.angle_gamma   90.00
#
_symmetry.space_group_name_H-M   'P 1'
#
loop_
_entity.id
_entity.type
_entity.pdbx_description
1 polymer ?
#
loop_
_entity_poly.entity_id
_entity_poly.type
_entity_poly.pdbx_seq_one_letter_code
_entity_poly.pdbx_strand_id
1 'polypeptide(L)'
;VGVLKALAELLPKGTPNPFGIISGTSAGAVNSIVLASKARRFKMAAAELERVWAAFRCHHVYRTDHLTMLKSSLHWMVAIVFGGLAGGLPRSLLDNAPLRSLLSRNVRFPRIETALEQGWLEAVAVTAAGYGSARSVAFFEAAERHSEWSRTRRIGRATRLNLDHVMASVAVPMIFPQVQIDGEYYGDGAMRQATPLSPAVHLGAERILVIGIRDETADPAPDRLHPDSYPSFGQIAGYMLDTLFMDGLYSDMERLTRVNQLLDSVPPDLDRGEFSGMRPIDTMLIVPSEDLRVVAERYRGELPFAIRALLRGVGGQPEGPSRLLSFLLFERAYTQELIRLGYRDAMRVKDQLLAFATGEPVPRLFAPEWIRRDLNSLGG
;
A
#
# COMPACT_ATOMS: atom_id res chain seq x y z
N VAL A 1 -4.31 8.49 -4.00
CA VAL A 1 -5.14 9.06 -5.10
C VAL A 1 -5.04 10.58 -5.10
N GLY A 2 -5.22 11.27 -3.97
CA GLY A 2 -5.12 12.74 -3.91
C GLY A 2 -3.80 13.30 -4.42
N VAL A 3 -2.67 12.67 -4.04
CA VAL A 3 -1.33 13.03 -4.55
C VAL A 3 -1.24 12.88 -6.07
N LEU A 4 -1.75 11.78 -6.62
CA LEU A 4 -1.76 11.54 -8.07
C LEU A 4 -2.65 12.54 -8.81
N LYS A 5 -3.77 12.95 -8.22
CA LYS A 5 -4.61 14.02 -8.72
C LYS A 5 -3.86 15.36 -8.78
N ALA A 6 -3.21 15.74 -7.68
CA ALA A 6 -2.41 16.97 -7.63
C ALA A 6 -1.32 16.97 -8.70
N LEU A 7 -0.55 15.90 -8.81
CA LEU A 7 0.47 15.77 -9.84
C LEU A 7 -0.13 15.86 -11.27
N ALA A 8 -1.27 15.21 -11.51
CA ALA A 8 -1.95 15.28 -12.81
C ALA A 8 -2.44 16.69 -13.18
N GLU A 9 -2.73 17.54 -12.19
CA GLU A 9 -3.07 18.94 -12.41
C GLU A 9 -1.83 19.81 -12.70
N LEU A 10 -0.73 19.52 -12.01
CA LEU A 10 0.54 20.25 -12.17
C LEU A 10 1.23 19.97 -13.52
N LEU A 11 1.12 18.74 -14.02
CA LEU A 11 1.73 18.36 -15.29
C LEU A 11 1.01 18.97 -16.50
N PRO A 12 1.70 19.29 -17.61
CA PRO A 12 1.09 19.77 -18.84
C PRO A 12 0.01 18.82 -19.37
N LYS A 13 -0.93 19.38 -20.16
CA LYS A 13 -1.97 18.56 -20.82
C LYS A 13 -1.32 17.59 -21.81
N GLY A 14 -1.71 16.32 -21.75
CA GLY A 14 -1.22 15.30 -22.69
C GLY A 14 0.08 14.62 -22.24
N THR A 15 0.66 14.99 -21.11
CA THR A 15 1.83 14.30 -20.55
C THR A 15 1.52 12.82 -20.34
N PRO A 16 2.36 11.90 -20.84
CA PRO A 16 2.26 10.48 -20.54
C PRO A 16 2.54 10.24 -19.06
N ASN A 17 2.45 8.99 -18.62
CA ASN A 17 2.81 8.63 -17.26
C ASN A 17 4.28 9.03 -16.96
N PRO A 18 4.54 9.84 -15.92
CA PRO A 18 5.89 10.28 -15.59
C PRO A 18 6.73 9.18 -14.90
N PHE A 19 6.11 8.03 -14.57
CA PHE A 19 6.73 6.95 -13.84
C PHE A 19 7.02 5.77 -14.78
N GLY A 20 8.29 5.50 -15.08
CA GLY A 20 8.68 4.30 -15.82
C GLY A 20 8.38 3.02 -15.04
N ILE A 21 8.52 3.05 -13.72
CA ILE A 21 8.30 1.91 -12.84
C ILE A 21 7.22 2.26 -11.82
N ILE A 22 6.23 1.38 -11.67
CA ILE A 22 5.14 1.53 -10.70
C ILE A 22 5.10 0.30 -9.81
N SER A 23 5.13 0.49 -8.50
CA SER A 23 5.02 -0.61 -7.53
C SER A 23 3.95 -0.31 -6.48
N GLY A 24 3.21 -1.32 -6.09
CA GLY A 24 2.17 -1.15 -5.07
C GLY A 24 1.86 -2.41 -4.28
N THR A 25 1.33 -2.19 -3.07
CA THR A 25 0.91 -3.22 -2.14
C THR A 25 -0.48 -2.88 -1.63
N SER A 26 -1.35 -3.87 -1.46
CA SER A 26 -2.71 -3.69 -0.96
C SER A 26 -3.49 -2.65 -1.79
N ALA A 27 -4.07 -1.62 -1.21
CA ALA A 27 -4.71 -0.53 -1.95
C ALA A 27 -3.77 0.13 -2.98
N GLY A 28 -2.46 0.15 -2.70
CA GLY A 28 -1.43 0.60 -3.62
C GLY A 28 -1.33 -0.29 -4.86
N ALA A 29 -1.53 -1.61 -4.74
CA ALA A 29 -1.56 -2.51 -5.89
C ALA A 29 -2.72 -2.19 -6.85
N VAL A 30 -3.90 -1.91 -6.31
CA VAL A 30 -5.06 -1.46 -7.12
C VAL A 30 -4.72 -0.18 -7.88
N ASN A 31 -4.15 0.81 -7.19
CA ASN A 31 -3.75 2.08 -7.81
C ASN A 31 -2.69 1.87 -8.90
N SER A 32 -1.68 1.03 -8.62
CA SER A 32 -0.57 0.73 -9.55
C SER A 32 -1.08 0.10 -10.84
N ILE A 33 -1.98 -0.86 -10.76
CA ILE A 33 -2.52 -1.55 -11.94
C ILE A 33 -3.42 -0.62 -12.77
N VAL A 34 -4.22 0.23 -12.13
CA VAL A 34 -5.03 1.22 -12.86
C VAL A 34 -4.13 2.23 -13.58
N LEU A 35 -3.08 2.72 -12.93
CA LEU A 35 -2.10 3.62 -13.56
C LEU A 35 -1.39 2.93 -14.73
N ALA A 36 -0.87 1.73 -14.53
CA ALA A 36 -0.17 0.95 -15.55
C ALA A 36 -1.06 0.67 -16.77
N SER A 37 -2.31 0.25 -16.56
CA SER A 37 -3.25 -0.03 -17.65
C SER A 37 -3.64 1.20 -18.46
N LYS A 38 -3.29 2.41 -18.01
CA LYS A 38 -3.59 3.71 -18.65
C LYS A 38 -2.36 4.60 -18.76
N ALA A 39 -1.16 4.02 -18.74
CA ALA A 39 0.12 4.73 -18.73
C ALA A 39 0.26 5.75 -19.86
N ARG A 40 -0.34 5.53 -21.02
CA ARG A 40 -0.34 6.51 -22.12
C ARG A 40 -0.93 7.88 -21.72
N ARG A 41 -1.85 7.94 -20.75
CA ARG A 41 -2.61 9.16 -20.40
C ARG A 41 -2.73 9.28 -18.88
N PHE A 42 -1.69 9.76 -18.24
CA PHE A 42 -1.62 9.85 -16.80
C PHE A 42 -2.79 10.61 -16.15
N LYS A 43 -3.16 11.76 -16.73
CA LYS A 43 -4.27 12.58 -16.24
C LYS A 43 -5.61 11.83 -16.25
N MET A 44 -5.84 11.00 -17.26
CA MET A 44 -7.04 10.16 -17.31
C MET A 44 -7.01 9.03 -16.30
N ALA A 45 -5.83 8.44 -16.05
CA ALA A 45 -5.66 7.41 -15.03
C ALA A 45 -5.92 7.96 -13.62
N ALA A 46 -5.37 9.13 -13.30
CA ALA A 46 -5.59 9.81 -12.03
C ALA A 46 -7.06 10.20 -11.83
N ALA A 47 -7.72 10.75 -12.85
CA ALA A 47 -9.13 11.11 -12.80
C ALA A 47 -10.05 9.88 -12.62
N GLU A 48 -9.71 8.75 -13.23
CA GLU A 48 -10.47 7.52 -13.03
C GLU A 48 -10.29 6.94 -11.63
N LEU A 49 -9.07 6.95 -11.10
CA LEU A 49 -8.82 6.58 -9.70
C LEU A 49 -9.64 7.47 -8.77
N GLU A 50 -9.63 8.80 -8.97
CA GLU A 50 -10.43 9.70 -8.18
C GLU A 50 -11.93 9.35 -8.28
N ARG A 51 -12.47 9.17 -9.48
CA ARG A 51 -13.88 8.84 -9.71
C ARG A 51 -14.29 7.54 -9.00
N VAL A 52 -13.46 6.51 -9.09
CA VAL A 52 -13.75 5.20 -8.49
C VAL A 52 -13.68 5.31 -6.96
N TRP A 53 -12.58 5.82 -6.42
CA TRP A 53 -12.42 5.92 -4.96
C TRP A 53 -13.39 6.91 -4.32
N ALA A 54 -13.69 8.03 -4.96
CA ALA A 54 -14.68 9.00 -4.46
C ALA A 54 -16.13 8.47 -4.45
N ALA A 55 -16.39 7.40 -5.19
CA ALA A 55 -17.70 6.73 -5.23
C ALA A 55 -17.74 5.43 -4.41
N PHE A 56 -16.65 5.08 -3.72
CA PHE A 56 -16.56 3.83 -2.98
C PHE A 56 -17.62 3.73 -1.88
N ARG A 57 -18.07 2.51 -1.67
CA ARG A 57 -18.89 2.09 -0.52
C ARG A 57 -18.47 0.71 -0.06
N CYS A 58 -18.74 0.37 1.18
CA CYS A 58 -18.39 -0.93 1.76
C CYS A 58 -18.90 -2.10 0.90
N HIS A 59 -20.11 -2.00 0.34
CA HIS A 59 -20.66 -3.07 -0.53
C HIS A 59 -19.97 -3.23 -1.89
N HIS A 60 -19.12 -2.27 -2.31
CA HIS A 60 -18.25 -2.43 -3.48
C HIS A 60 -16.99 -3.24 -3.16
N VAL A 61 -16.63 -3.35 -1.89
CA VAL A 61 -15.40 -4.02 -1.43
C VAL A 61 -15.72 -5.40 -0.88
N TYR A 62 -16.72 -5.50 -0.02
CA TYR A 62 -17.13 -6.75 0.61
C TYR A 62 -18.65 -6.84 0.78
N ARG A 63 -19.14 -8.06 0.90
CA ARG A 63 -20.56 -8.29 1.15
C ARG A 63 -20.96 -7.75 2.51
N THR A 64 -22.05 -6.98 2.54
CA THR A 64 -22.60 -6.34 3.75
C THR A 64 -23.98 -6.89 4.13
N ASP A 65 -24.47 -7.91 3.40
CA ASP A 65 -25.77 -8.52 3.65
C ASP A 65 -25.79 -9.29 4.98
N HIS A 66 -26.84 -9.05 5.77
CA HIS A 66 -26.97 -9.57 7.13
C HIS A 66 -26.91 -11.10 7.21
N LEU A 67 -27.44 -11.81 6.21
CA LEU A 67 -27.44 -13.28 6.17
C LEU A 67 -26.05 -13.86 5.98
N THR A 68 -25.26 -13.30 5.06
CA THR A 68 -23.87 -13.74 4.84
C THR A 68 -23.00 -13.43 6.05
N MET A 69 -23.16 -12.25 6.65
CA MET A 69 -22.42 -11.88 7.85
C MET A 69 -22.79 -12.73 9.07
N LEU A 70 -24.09 -13.01 9.27
CA LEU A 70 -24.54 -13.88 10.33
C LEU A 70 -24.00 -15.30 10.19
N LYS A 71 -24.05 -15.86 8.97
CA LYS A 71 -23.47 -17.19 8.65
C LYS A 71 -21.98 -17.21 8.93
N SER A 72 -21.23 -16.21 8.49
CA SER A 72 -19.78 -16.11 8.74
C SER A 72 -19.47 -16.00 10.23
N SER A 73 -20.17 -15.14 10.96
CA SER A 73 -19.98 -14.95 12.41
C SER A 73 -20.33 -16.23 13.19
N LEU A 74 -21.42 -16.90 12.84
CA LEU A 74 -21.81 -18.17 13.45
C LEU A 74 -20.80 -19.28 13.15
N HIS A 75 -20.31 -19.36 11.91
CA HIS A 75 -19.29 -20.32 11.50
C HIS A 75 -17.98 -20.11 12.27
N TRP A 76 -17.54 -18.85 12.44
CA TRP A 76 -16.38 -18.50 13.27
C TRP A 76 -16.56 -18.88 14.73
N MET A 77 -17.75 -18.61 15.30
CA MET A 77 -18.07 -18.96 16.68
C MET A 77 -18.03 -20.48 16.88
N VAL A 78 -18.65 -21.23 15.97
CA VAL A 78 -18.65 -22.70 16.00
C VAL A 78 -17.21 -23.24 15.82
N ALA A 79 -16.43 -22.68 14.91
CA ALA A 79 -15.05 -23.11 14.70
C ALA A 79 -14.14 -22.85 15.92
N ILE A 80 -14.34 -21.76 16.63
CA ILE A 80 -13.61 -21.43 17.87
C ILE A 80 -14.01 -22.40 19.00
N VAL A 81 -15.31 -22.66 19.18
CA VAL A 81 -15.80 -23.50 20.27
C VAL A 81 -15.51 -24.99 20.04
N PHE A 82 -15.63 -25.47 18.81
CA PHE A 82 -15.51 -26.88 18.48
C PHE A 82 -14.20 -27.25 17.75
N GLY A 83 -13.21 -26.35 17.70
CA GLY A 83 -11.88 -26.62 17.15
C GLY A 83 -11.88 -27.02 15.67
N GLY A 84 -12.88 -26.60 14.89
CA GLY A 84 -12.99 -26.91 13.47
C GLY A 84 -13.53 -28.33 13.15
N LEU A 85 -13.89 -29.13 14.14
CA LEU A 85 -14.42 -30.49 13.96
C LEU A 85 -15.78 -30.53 13.27
N ALA A 86 -16.55 -29.44 13.26
CA ALA A 86 -17.94 -29.39 12.82
C ALA A 86 -18.16 -28.83 11.40
N GLY A 87 -17.15 -28.77 10.51
CA GLY A 87 -17.44 -28.34 9.12
C GLY A 87 -16.43 -27.45 8.42
N GLY A 88 -15.13 -27.57 8.73
CA GLY A 88 -14.05 -26.82 8.08
C GLY A 88 -13.82 -25.44 8.74
N LEU A 89 -12.57 -24.99 8.71
CA LEU A 89 -12.20 -23.68 9.24
C LEU A 89 -12.74 -22.56 8.34
N PRO A 90 -13.34 -21.49 8.91
CA PRO A 90 -13.78 -20.34 8.12
C PRO A 90 -12.56 -19.70 7.45
N ARG A 91 -12.67 -19.40 6.14
CA ARG A 91 -11.56 -18.88 5.35
C ARG A 91 -11.28 -17.40 5.60
N SER A 92 -12.32 -16.62 5.94
CA SER A 92 -12.23 -15.18 6.18
C SER A 92 -13.48 -14.66 6.90
N LEU A 93 -13.39 -13.46 7.50
CA LEU A 93 -14.54 -12.78 8.11
C LEU A 93 -15.47 -12.17 7.05
N LEU A 94 -14.91 -11.62 5.97
CA LEU A 94 -15.66 -10.92 4.95
C LEU A 94 -15.39 -11.54 3.57
N ASP A 95 -16.41 -11.52 2.72
CA ASP A 95 -16.34 -11.94 1.32
C ASP A 95 -16.07 -10.70 0.44
N ASN A 96 -14.92 -10.68 -0.23
CA ASN A 96 -14.50 -9.58 -1.13
C ASN A 96 -14.81 -9.84 -2.62
N ALA A 97 -15.74 -10.72 -2.94
CA ALA A 97 -16.20 -10.94 -4.31
C ALA A 97 -16.70 -9.65 -5.00
N PRO A 98 -17.36 -8.69 -4.31
CA PRO A 98 -17.69 -7.41 -4.92
C PRO A 98 -16.48 -6.65 -5.44
N LEU A 99 -15.36 -6.58 -4.68
CA LEU A 99 -14.12 -5.94 -5.12
C LEU A 99 -13.55 -6.63 -6.36
N ARG A 100 -13.52 -7.97 -6.36
CA ARG A 100 -13.10 -8.75 -7.53
C ARG A 100 -13.93 -8.38 -8.77
N SER A 101 -15.25 -8.29 -8.63
CA SER A 101 -16.16 -7.91 -9.72
C SER A 101 -15.95 -6.46 -10.17
N LEU A 102 -15.69 -5.55 -9.25
CA LEU A 102 -15.39 -4.15 -9.57
C LEU A 102 -14.09 -4.03 -10.39
N LEU A 103 -13.04 -4.68 -9.94
CA LEU A 103 -11.74 -4.66 -10.61
C LEU A 103 -11.78 -5.32 -11.99
N SER A 104 -12.46 -6.47 -12.13
CA SER A 104 -12.59 -7.16 -13.43
C SER A 104 -13.29 -6.32 -14.50
N ARG A 105 -14.21 -5.44 -14.10
CA ARG A 105 -14.94 -4.54 -15.03
C ARG A 105 -14.16 -3.28 -15.40
N ASN A 106 -13.32 -2.79 -14.49
CA ASN A 106 -12.67 -1.49 -14.65
C ASN A 106 -11.20 -1.59 -15.08
N VAL A 107 -10.52 -2.71 -14.82
CA VAL A 107 -9.10 -2.91 -15.15
C VAL A 107 -8.97 -3.78 -16.40
N ARG A 108 -8.21 -3.30 -17.37
CA ARG A 108 -7.88 -4.05 -18.59
C ARG A 108 -6.40 -4.43 -18.57
N PHE A 109 -6.10 -5.58 -18.00
CA PHE A 109 -4.73 -6.10 -17.85
C PHE A 109 -3.95 -6.15 -19.18
N PRO A 110 -4.52 -6.58 -20.33
CA PRO A 110 -3.77 -6.58 -21.60
C PRO A 110 -3.22 -5.22 -22.04
N ARG A 111 -3.74 -4.11 -21.51
CA ARG A 111 -3.19 -2.77 -21.78
C ARG A 111 -1.85 -2.51 -21.09
N ILE A 112 -1.50 -3.30 -20.06
CA ILE A 112 -0.19 -3.21 -19.40
C ILE A 112 0.88 -3.67 -20.38
N GLU A 113 0.68 -4.81 -21.03
CA GLU A 113 1.57 -5.32 -22.08
C GLU A 113 1.76 -4.27 -23.18
N THR A 114 0.67 -3.72 -23.70
CA THR A 114 0.76 -2.62 -24.69
C THR A 114 1.54 -1.41 -24.18
N ALA A 115 1.40 -1.06 -22.89
CA ALA A 115 2.13 0.06 -22.32
C ALA A 115 3.64 -0.20 -22.21
N LEU A 116 4.02 -1.42 -21.92
CA LEU A 116 5.42 -1.89 -21.89
C LEU A 116 6.02 -1.91 -23.30
N GLU A 117 5.33 -2.50 -24.28
CA GLU A 117 5.75 -2.57 -25.68
C GLU A 117 5.95 -1.18 -26.30
N GLN A 118 5.09 -0.23 -25.95
CA GLN A 118 5.15 1.15 -26.45
C GLN A 118 6.09 2.06 -25.66
N GLY A 119 6.74 1.56 -24.63
CA GLY A 119 7.67 2.32 -23.79
C GLY A 119 7.02 3.40 -22.91
N TRP A 120 5.69 3.35 -22.71
CA TRP A 120 5.01 4.26 -21.76
C TRP A 120 5.15 3.81 -20.32
N LEU A 121 5.61 2.59 -20.11
CA LEU A 121 5.91 1.95 -18.85
C LEU A 121 7.11 1.03 -19.03
N GLU A 122 7.96 0.92 -18.03
CA GLU A 122 9.09 0.00 -18.01
C GLU A 122 8.79 -1.26 -17.20
N ALA A 123 8.10 -1.07 -16.07
CA ALA A 123 7.69 -2.17 -15.22
C ALA A 123 6.51 -1.77 -14.30
N VAL A 124 5.71 -2.76 -13.93
CA VAL A 124 4.74 -2.66 -12.85
C VAL A 124 4.85 -3.87 -11.94
N ALA A 125 4.79 -3.64 -10.63
CA ALA A 125 4.88 -4.68 -9.62
C ALA A 125 3.73 -4.63 -8.61
N VAL A 126 3.26 -5.80 -8.24
CA VAL A 126 2.25 -6.01 -7.18
C VAL A 126 2.84 -6.97 -6.16
N THR A 127 2.89 -6.56 -4.89
CA THR A 127 3.47 -7.37 -3.83
C THR A 127 2.41 -8.14 -3.06
N ALA A 128 2.63 -9.43 -2.86
CA ALA A 128 1.83 -10.31 -2.02
C ALA A 128 2.73 -11.13 -1.07
N ALA A 129 2.16 -11.67 0.00
CA ALA A 129 2.87 -12.50 0.97
C ALA A 129 2.48 -13.97 0.80
N GLY A 130 3.45 -14.83 0.48
CA GLY A 130 3.24 -16.27 0.37
C GLY A 130 3.18 -16.94 1.75
N TYR A 131 2.11 -17.70 1.99
CA TYR A 131 1.94 -18.42 3.25
C TYR A 131 2.84 -19.65 3.35
N GLY A 132 3.01 -20.39 2.25
CA GLY A 132 3.85 -21.58 2.19
C GLY A 132 5.34 -21.24 2.20
N SER A 133 5.75 -20.32 1.35
CA SER A 133 7.15 -19.88 1.23
C SER A 133 7.60 -18.97 2.36
N ALA A 134 6.68 -18.34 3.09
CA ALA A 134 6.93 -17.28 4.07
C ALA A 134 7.76 -16.10 3.50
N ARG A 135 7.58 -15.77 2.21
CA ARG A 135 8.30 -14.73 1.47
C ARG A 135 7.38 -13.59 1.06
N SER A 136 7.96 -12.40 0.95
CA SER A 136 7.37 -11.29 0.19
C SER A 136 7.63 -11.54 -1.29
N VAL A 137 6.59 -11.62 -2.10
CA VAL A 137 6.67 -11.89 -3.53
C VAL A 137 6.20 -10.66 -4.29
N ALA A 138 7.10 -10.02 -5.03
CA ALA A 138 6.76 -8.99 -5.99
C ALA A 138 6.51 -9.66 -7.34
N PHE A 139 5.25 -9.85 -7.71
CA PHE A 139 4.85 -10.23 -9.05
C PHE A 139 5.00 -9.02 -9.95
N PHE A 140 5.75 -9.11 -11.03
CA PHE A 140 5.98 -7.97 -11.89
C PHE A 140 5.84 -8.33 -13.37
N GLU A 141 5.37 -7.36 -14.14
CA GLU A 141 5.35 -7.38 -15.59
C GLU A 141 6.21 -6.21 -16.07
N ALA A 142 7.19 -6.49 -16.93
CA ALA A 142 8.23 -5.53 -17.28
C ALA A 142 8.77 -5.78 -18.70
N ALA A 143 9.45 -4.77 -19.24
CA ALA A 143 10.22 -4.92 -20.48
C ALA A 143 11.32 -6.00 -20.31
N GLU A 144 11.73 -6.64 -21.41
CA GLU A 144 12.64 -7.81 -21.43
C GLU A 144 13.96 -7.64 -20.66
N ARG A 145 14.44 -6.39 -20.48
CA ARG A 145 15.67 -6.09 -19.75
C ARG A 145 15.65 -6.38 -18.26
N HIS A 146 14.47 -6.60 -17.67
CA HIS A 146 14.31 -6.82 -16.24
C HIS A 146 14.27 -8.31 -15.93
N SER A 147 15.07 -8.75 -14.96
CA SER A 147 15.18 -10.13 -14.54
C SER A 147 14.57 -10.38 -13.17
N GLU A 148 14.19 -11.62 -12.92
CA GLU A 148 13.78 -12.07 -11.59
C GLU A 148 14.92 -11.91 -10.57
N TRP A 149 14.54 -11.70 -9.30
CA TRP A 149 15.53 -11.65 -8.21
C TRP A 149 15.08 -12.53 -7.04
N SER A 150 16.06 -13.05 -6.31
CA SER A 150 15.84 -13.81 -5.09
C SER A 150 16.73 -13.29 -3.96
N ARG A 151 16.12 -13.03 -2.81
CA ARG A 151 16.77 -12.65 -1.56
C ARG A 151 16.17 -13.49 -0.44
N THR A 152 16.79 -13.50 0.72
CA THR A 152 16.42 -14.39 1.84
C THR A 152 14.91 -14.44 2.16
N ARG A 153 14.22 -13.30 2.14
CA ARG A 153 12.79 -13.20 2.50
C ARG A 153 11.92 -12.54 1.45
N ARG A 154 12.48 -12.21 0.28
CA ARG A 154 11.79 -11.50 -0.79
C ARG A 154 12.27 -11.98 -2.14
N ILE A 155 11.32 -12.12 -3.04
CA ILE A 155 11.59 -12.50 -4.43
C ILE A 155 10.81 -11.60 -5.38
N GLY A 156 11.36 -11.39 -6.58
CA GLY A 156 10.62 -10.85 -7.71
C GLY A 156 10.39 -11.95 -8.72
N ARG A 157 9.14 -12.13 -9.11
CA ARG A 157 8.72 -13.11 -10.10
C ARG A 157 8.15 -12.41 -11.32
N ALA A 158 8.78 -12.61 -12.47
CA ALA A 158 8.28 -12.12 -13.74
C ALA A 158 7.04 -12.93 -14.16
N THR A 159 5.95 -12.23 -14.44
CA THR A 159 4.70 -12.86 -14.85
C THR A 159 3.79 -11.85 -15.54
N ARG A 160 2.85 -12.33 -16.34
CA ARG A 160 1.72 -11.50 -16.77
C ARG A 160 0.79 -11.27 -15.59
N LEU A 161 0.65 -10.00 -15.22
CA LEU A 161 -0.21 -9.62 -14.11
C LEU A 161 -1.68 -9.82 -14.47
N ASN A 162 -2.43 -10.31 -13.52
CA ASN A 162 -3.87 -10.54 -13.65
C ASN A 162 -4.60 -10.17 -12.36
N LEU A 163 -5.91 -10.37 -12.35
CA LEU A 163 -6.77 -10.04 -11.23
C LEU A 163 -6.39 -10.80 -9.95
N ASP A 164 -5.93 -12.04 -10.05
CA ASP A 164 -5.58 -12.84 -8.86
C ASP A 164 -4.37 -12.27 -8.12
N HIS A 165 -3.38 -11.74 -8.82
CA HIS A 165 -2.24 -11.05 -8.20
C HIS A 165 -2.68 -9.82 -7.38
N VAL A 166 -3.61 -9.02 -7.92
CA VAL A 166 -4.16 -7.87 -7.21
C VAL A 166 -4.99 -8.31 -6.01
N MET A 167 -5.86 -9.31 -6.20
CA MET A 167 -6.69 -9.85 -5.12
C MET A 167 -5.85 -10.48 -4.00
N ALA A 168 -4.73 -11.13 -4.33
CA ALA A 168 -3.77 -11.63 -3.36
C ALA A 168 -3.15 -10.50 -2.55
N SER A 169 -2.74 -9.42 -3.23
CA SER A 169 -2.14 -8.25 -2.58
C SER A 169 -3.07 -7.52 -1.61
N VAL A 170 -4.39 -7.58 -1.82
CA VAL A 170 -5.39 -6.96 -0.93
C VAL A 170 -6.03 -7.94 0.06
N ALA A 171 -5.57 -9.19 0.11
CA ALA A 171 -6.12 -10.23 0.98
C ALA A 171 -5.62 -10.07 2.43
N VAL A 172 -6.13 -9.05 3.13
CA VAL A 172 -5.78 -8.77 4.54
C VAL A 172 -6.10 -10.00 5.40
N PRO A 173 -5.14 -10.49 6.21
CA PRO A 173 -5.29 -11.72 7.01
C PRO A 173 -6.54 -11.68 7.87
N MET A 174 -7.21 -12.83 7.98
CA MET A 174 -8.47 -13.02 8.69
C MET A 174 -9.65 -12.23 8.12
N ILE A 175 -9.44 -11.04 7.54
CA ILE A 175 -10.51 -10.17 7.03
C ILE A 175 -10.98 -10.68 5.66
N PHE A 176 -10.07 -10.87 4.71
CA PHE A 176 -10.39 -11.28 3.35
C PHE A 176 -9.82 -12.67 3.00
N PRO A 177 -10.46 -13.40 2.08
CA PRO A 177 -9.99 -14.72 1.69
C PRO A 177 -8.65 -14.65 0.96
N GLN A 178 -7.77 -15.59 1.27
CA GLN A 178 -6.49 -15.78 0.59
C GLN A 178 -6.71 -16.23 -0.85
N VAL A 179 -5.77 -15.91 -1.73
CA VAL A 179 -5.82 -16.24 -3.14
C VAL A 179 -4.74 -17.27 -3.48
N GLN A 180 -5.11 -18.31 -4.19
CA GLN A 180 -4.16 -19.33 -4.67
C GLN A 180 -3.61 -18.92 -6.04
N ILE A 181 -2.28 -18.88 -6.18
CA ILE A 181 -1.55 -18.62 -7.42
C ILE A 181 -0.46 -19.69 -7.53
N ASP A 182 -0.40 -20.41 -8.63
CA ASP A 182 0.60 -21.44 -8.92
C ASP A 182 0.81 -22.46 -7.77
N GLY A 183 -0.28 -22.87 -7.13
CA GLY A 183 -0.25 -23.88 -6.05
C GLY A 183 0.06 -23.34 -4.65
N GLU A 184 0.42 -22.08 -4.49
CA GLU A 184 0.64 -21.43 -3.19
C GLU A 184 -0.49 -20.45 -2.84
N TYR A 185 -0.85 -20.36 -1.57
CA TYR A 185 -1.77 -19.34 -1.06
C TYR A 185 -1.03 -18.06 -0.70
N TYR A 186 -1.63 -16.93 -1.11
CA TYR A 186 -1.10 -15.59 -0.86
C TYR A 186 -2.09 -14.74 -0.09
N GLY A 187 -1.54 -13.87 0.76
CA GLY A 187 -2.24 -12.82 1.47
C GLY A 187 -1.63 -11.46 1.20
N ASP A 188 -2.14 -10.44 1.92
CA ASP A 188 -1.72 -9.05 1.74
C ASP A 188 -0.20 -8.90 1.84
N GLY A 189 0.36 -8.21 0.86
CA GLY A 189 1.81 -8.03 0.75
C GLY A 189 2.44 -7.35 1.95
N ALA A 190 1.73 -6.46 2.64
CA ALA A 190 2.22 -5.76 3.81
C ALA A 190 2.66 -6.71 4.94
N MET A 191 2.07 -7.91 5.03
CA MET A 191 2.43 -8.91 6.05
C MET A 191 3.92 -9.27 6.09
N ARG A 192 4.61 -9.18 4.97
CA ARG A 192 6.01 -9.59 4.83
C ARG A 192 6.90 -8.53 4.19
N GLN A 193 6.37 -7.34 3.95
CA GLN A 193 7.05 -6.27 3.23
C GLN A 193 7.88 -5.38 4.17
N ALA A 194 8.93 -5.95 4.76
CA ALA A 194 9.90 -5.19 5.56
C ALA A 194 10.72 -4.16 4.73
N THR A 195 10.66 -4.24 3.40
CA THR A 195 11.40 -3.36 2.47
C THR A 195 10.51 -2.98 1.30
N PRO A 196 9.57 -2.04 1.50
CA PRO A 196 8.58 -1.66 0.48
C PRO A 196 9.18 -1.02 -0.78
N LEU A 197 10.37 -0.41 -0.69
CA LEU A 197 11.06 0.19 -1.83
C LEU A 197 11.78 -0.86 -2.71
N SER A 198 12.01 -2.05 -2.16
CA SER A 198 12.78 -3.12 -2.81
C SER A 198 12.32 -3.47 -4.24
N PRO A 199 11.03 -3.60 -4.57
CA PRO A 199 10.62 -3.87 -5.94
C PRO A 199 11.04 -2.78 -6.91
N ALA A 200 10.84 -1.51 -6.58
CA ALA A 200 11.25 -0.38 -7.42
C ALA A 200 12.78 -0.34 -7.61
N VAL A 201 13.55 -0.58 -6.53
CA VAL A 201 15.01 -0.63 -6.57
C VAL A 201 15.51 -1.75 -7.47
N HIS A 202 14.98 -2.97 -7.36
CA HIS A 202 15.38 -4.11 -8.19
C HIS A 202 14.97 -3.94 -9.66
N LEU A 203 13.85 -3.27 -9.91
CA LEU A 203 13.40 -2.92 -11.26
C LEU A 203 14.15 -1.72 -11.86
N GLY A 204 15.10 -1.14 -11.16
CA GLY A 204 16.00 -0.16 -11.75
C GLY A 204 15.65 1.31 -11.48
N ALA A 205 14.73 1.62 -10.57
CA ALA A 205 14.39 3.01 -10.24
C ALA A 205 15.59 3.79 -9.69
N GLU A 206 15.85 4.96 -10.25
CA GLU A 206 16.87 5.92 -9.77
C GLU A 206 16.23 7.02 -8.92
N ARG A 207 14.95 7.24 -9.11
CA ARG A 207 14.13 8.21 -8.35
C ARG A 207 12.84 7.56 -7.92
N ILE A 208 12.49 7.65 -6.64
CA ILE A 208 11.30 6.98 -6.08
C ILE A 208 10.40 8.00 -5.40
N LEU A 209 9.23 8.25 -6.00
CA LEU A 209 8.13 8.94 -5.31
C LEU A 209 7.37 7.93 -4.44
N VAL A 210 7.45 8.12 -3.14
CA VAL A 210 6.77 7.28 -2.15
C VAL A 210 5.53 8.00 -1.65
N ILE A 211 4.38 7.33 -1.71
CA ILE A 211 3.14 7.80 -1.13
C ILE A 211 2.83 6.91 0.08
N GLY A 212 3.11 7.44 1.27
CA GLY A 212 2.90 6.75 2.53
C GLY A 212 1.47 6.90 3.06
N ILE A 213 1.16 6.13 4.10
CA ILE A 213 -0.15 6.14 4.79
C ILE A 213 -0.04 6.56 6.26
N ARG A 214 1.17 6.68 6.81
CA ARG A 214 1.41 7.16 8.15
C ARG A 214 1.53 8.68 8.13
N ASP A 215 0.91 9.35 9.11
CA ASP A 215 0.90 10.79 9.24
C ASP A 215 2.29 11.40 9.57
N GLU A 216 2.38 12.73 9.47
CA GLU A 216 3.61 13.49 9.75
C GLU A 216 3.97 13.56 11.24
N THR A 217 3.08 13.14 12.14
CA THR A 217 3.31 13.23 13.58
C THR A 217 4.21 12.10 14.07
N ALA A 218 5.18 12.46 14.89
CA ALA A 218 5.96 11.47 15.62
C ALA A 218 5.04 10.68 16.56
N ASP A 219 5.40 9.42 16.85
CA ASP A 219 4.67 8.63 17.82
C ASP A 219 4.60 9.37 19.16
N PRO A 220 3.45 9.35 19.86
CA PRO A 220 3.33 9.98 21.16
C PRO A 220 4.36 9.40 22.13
N ALA A 221 4.95 10.26 22.95
CA ALA A 221 5.91 9.83 23.97
C ALA A 221 5.30 8.72 24.86
N PRO A 222 6.08 7.71 25.27
CA PRO A 222 5.61 6.58 26.06
C PRO A 222 4.83 6.97 27.34
N ASP A 223 5.17 8.12 27.93
CA ASP A 223 4.59 8.64 29.17
C ASP A 223 3.11 9.05 29.06
N ARG A 224 2.55 9.09 27.84
CA ARG A 224 1.13 9.40 27.59
C ARG A 224 0.27 8.14 27.39
N LEU A 225 0.87 6.98 27.49
CA LEU A 225 0.16 5.70 27.39
C LEU A 225 -0.22 5.24 28.79
N HIS A 226 -1.44 5.54 29.23
CA HIS A 226 -2.03 4.96 30.43
C HIS A 226 -2.92 3.77 30.03
N PRO A 227 -2.45 2.53 30.08
CA PRO A 227 -3.29 1.39 29.92
C PRO A 227 -4.01 1.11 31.24
N ASP A 228 -5.09 1.79 31.53
CA ASP A 228 -5.91 1.52 32.71
C ASP A 228 -6.71 0.22 32.60
N SER A 229 -6.65 -0.46 31.46
CA SER A 229 -7.39 -1.70 31.22
C SER A 229 -6.60 -2.70 30.36
N TYR A 230 -6.89 -3.99 30.58
CA TYR A 230 -6.34 -5.06 29.74
C TYR A 230 -6.81 -4.87 28.27
N PRO A 231 -5.90 -4.96 27.28
CA PRO A 231 -6.24 -4.71 25.89
C PRO A 231 -7.25 -5.75 25.38
N SER A 232 -8.31 -5.28 24.74
CA SER A 232 -9.29 -6.14 24.09
C SER A 232 -8.70 -6.88 22.88
N PHE A 233 -9.36 -7.96 22.45
CA PHE A 233 -8.95 -8.70 21.24
C PHE A 233 -8.91 -7.76 20.00
N GLY A 234 -9.87 -6.86 19.87
CA GLY A 234 -9.90 -5.88 18.77
C GLY A 234 -8.74 -4.88 18.81
N GLN A 235 -8.31 -4.47 20.02
CA GLN A 235 -7.13 -3.61 20.18
C GLN A 235 -5.84 -4.36 19.79
N ILE A 236 -5.71 -5.60 20.23
CA ILE A 236 -4.55 -6.46 19.87
C ILE A 236 -4.52 -6.70 18.35
N ALA A 237 -5.64 -7.08 17.75
CA ALA A 237 -5.73 -7.31 16.31
C ALA A 237 -5.44 -6.03 15.51
N GLY A 238 -5.97 -4.90 15.96
CA GLY A 238 -5.68 -3.59 15.35
C GLY A 238 -4.21 -3.21 15.44
N TYR A 239 -3.58 -3.43 16.60
CA TYR A 239 -2.15 -3.20 16.78
C TYR A 239 -1.31 -4.09 15.86
N MET A 240 -1.65 -5.38 15.76
CA MET A 240 -0.94 -6.30 14.84
C MET A 240 -1.06 -5.85 13.38
N LEU A 241 -2.24 -5.39 12.95
CA LEU A 241 -2.42 -4.86 11.60
C LEU A 241 -1.62 -3.57 11.39
N ASP A 242 -1.67 -2.63 12.32
CA ASP A 242 -0.85 -1.41 12.22
C ASP A 242 0.63 -1.72 12.06
N THR A 243 1.17 -2.60 12.91
CA THR A 243 2.59 -3.02 12.83
C THR A 243 2.91 -3.63 11.46
N LEU A 244 2.01 -4.46 10.91
CA LEU A 244 2.21 -5.05 9.58
C LEU A 244 2.24 -4.01 8.45
N PHE A 245 1.43 -2.95 8.54
CA PHE A 245 1.28 -1.98 7.45
C PHE A 245 2.20 -0.77 7.56
N MET A 246 2.75 -0.46 8.73
CA MET A 246 3.34 0.86 9.01
C MET A 246 4.86 0.87 9.18
N ASP A 247 5.48 -0.18 9.71
CA ASP A 247 6.86 -0.10 10.21
C ASP A 247 7.97 -0.26 9.15
N GLY A 248 7.66 -0.92 8.03
CA GLY A 248 8.69 -1.26 7.03
C GLY A 248 9.25 -0.08 6.24
N LEU A 249 8.45 0.97 6.01
CA LEU A 249 8.83 2.06 5.11
C LEU A 249 9.97 2.92 5.64
N TYR A 250 9.89 3.32 6.90
CA TYR A 250 10.89 4.22 7.49
C TYR A 250 12.24 3.54 7.64
N SER A 251 12.25 2.27 8.07
CA SER A 251 13.48 1.46 8.16
C SER A 251 14.12 1.23 6.78
N ASP A 252 13.31 1.09 5.72
CA ASP A 252 13.83 0.93 4.36
C ASP A 252 14.39 2.24 3.82
N MET A 253 13.76 3.37 4.12
CA MET A 253 14.27 4.71 3.78
C MET A 253 15.56 5.04 4.53
N GLU A 254 15.67 4.67 5.80
CA GLU A 254 16.90 4.82 6.58
C GLU A 254 18.06 4.04 5.92
N ARG A 255 17.83 2.78 5.58
CA ARG A 255 18.84 1.96 4.86
C ARG A 255 19.24 2.60 3.54
N LEU A 256 18.27 3.07 2.76
CA LEU A 256 18.54 3.72 1.48
C LEU A 256 19.36 5.00 1.66
N THR A 257 19.03 5.81 2.65
CA THR A 257 19.77 7.04 2.97
C THR A 257 21.22 6.71 3.37
N ARG A 258 21.44 5.71 4.21
CA ARG A 258 22.79 5.26 4.58
C ARG A 258 23.60 4.75 3.36
N VAL A 259 22.96 3.99 2.47
CA VAL A 259 23.62 3.52 1.23
C VAL A 259 23.99 4.71 0.35
N ASN A 260 23.09 5.70 0.18
CA ASN A 260 23.39 6.90 -0.58
C ASN A 260 24.58 7.68 0.02
N GLN A 261 24.63 7.86 1.35
CA GLN A 261 25.74 8.53 2.04
C GLN A 261 27.08 7.80 1.83
N LEU A 262 27.06 6.46 1.91
CA LEU A 262 28.25 5.64 1.63
C LEU A 262 28.71 5.83 0.19
N LEU A 263 27.80 5.77 -0.77
CA LEU A 263 28.13 5.95 -2.19
C LEU A 263 28.67 7.36 -2.50
N ASP A 264 28.18 8.38 -1.82
CA ASP A 264 28.66 9.78 -1.94
C ASP A 264 30.05 9.97 -1.30
N SER A 265 30.41 9.14 -0.31
CA SER A 265 31.74 9.19 0.33
C SER A 265 32.83 8.43 -0.42
N VAL A 266 32.46 7.61 -1.42
CA VAL A 266 33.44 6.87 -2.27
C VAL A 266 34.07 7.84 -3.24
N PRO A 267 35.43 7.98 -3.25
CA PRO A 267 36.12 8.81 -4.21
C PRO A 267 35.82 8.42 -5.66
N PRO A 268 35.69 9.41 -6.58
CA PRO A 268 35.30 9.12 -7.97
C PRO A 268 36.34 8.29 -8.75
N ASP A 269 37.57 8.29 -8.31
CA ASP A 269 38.73 7.60 -8.88
C ASP A 269 38.92 6.16 -8.38
N LEU A 270 38.14 5.77 -7.36
CA LEU A 270 38.17 4.40 -6.86
C LEU A 270 37.45 3.47 -7.83
N ASP A 271 38.08 2.33 -8.15
CA ASP A 271 37.43 1.31 -8.97
C ASP A 271 36.17 0.81 -8.25
N ARG A 272 35.03 1.16 -8.81
CA ARG A 272 33.71 0.77 -8.25
C ARG A 272 33.33 -0.68 -8.58
N GLY A 273 34.30 -1.52 -9.01
CA GLY A 273 34.02 -2.91 -9.42
C GLY A 273 33.15 -3.70 -8.43
N GLU A 274 33.46 -3.62 -7.13
CA GLU A 274 32.66 -4.27 -6.09
C GLU A 274 31.30 -3.60 -5.83
N PHE A 275 31.13 -2.32 -6.19
CA PHE A 275 29.93 -1.51 -6.05
C PHE A 275 29.18 -1.28 -7.38
N SER A 276 29.59 -1.94 -8.45
CA SER A 276 29.09 -1.70 -9.82
C SER A 276 27.57 -1.89 -9.97
N GLY A 277 26.93 -2.62 -9.05
CA GLY A 277 25.48 -2.78 -9.00
C GLY A 277 24.74 -1.80 -8.10
N MET A 278 25.45 -0.93 -7.35
CA MET A 278 24.85 0.04 -6.44
C MET A 278 24.82 1.43 -7.10
N ARG A 279 23.69 2.09 -6.98
CA ARG A 279 23.50 3.46 -7.44
C ARG A 279 22.79 4.28 -6.38
N PRO A 280 23.09 5.59 -6.28
CA PRO A 280 22.31 6.47 -5.43
C PRO A 280 20.88 6.59 -5.97
N ILE A 281 19.91 6.67 -5.06
CA ILE A 281 18.48 6.74 -5.38
C ILE A 281 17.90 7.95 -4.70
N ASP A 282 17.36 8.88 -5.48
CA ASP A 282 16.66 10.04 -4.96
C ASP A 282 15.26 9.62 -4.50
N THR A 283 14.86 10.07 -3.32
CA THR A 283 13.58 9.67 -2.74
C THR A 283 12.77 10.89 -2.31
N MET A 284 11.52 10.94 -2.76
CA MET A 284 10.53 11.90 -2.29
C MET A 284 9.41 11.17 -1.57
N LEU A 285 9.22 11.47 -0.27
CA LEU A 285 8.16 10.90 0.55
C LEU A 285 7.05 11.93 0.78
N ILE A 286 5.84 11.57 0.41
CA ILE A 286 4.62 12.33 0.75
C ILE A 286 3.77 11.45 1.69
N VAL A 287 3.46 11.97 2.86
CA VAL A 287 2.63 11.31 3.89
C VAL A 287 1.45 12.21 4.26
N PRO A 288 0.38 11.65 4.84
CA PRO A 288 -0.74 12.44 5.32
C PRO A 288 -0.31 13.41 6.43
N SER A 289 -0.86 14.62 6.43
CA SER A 289 -0.66 15.60 7.50
C SER A 289 -1.60 15.39 8.70
N GLU A 290 -2.51 14.42 8.63
CA GLU A 290 -3.43 14.04 9.70
C GLU A 290 -3.40 12.53 9.90
N ASP A 291 -3.53 12.05 11.14
CA ASP A 291 -3.68 10.63 11.46
C ASP A 291 -4.97 10.08 10.81
N LEU A 292 -4.81 9.12 9.88
CA LEU A 292 -5.93 8.52 9.17
C LEU A 292 -6.91 7.79 10.10
N ARG A 293 -6.46 7.35 11.28
CA ARG A 293 -7.32 6.72 12.30
C ARG A 293 -8.26 7.75 12.90
N VAL A 294 -7.75 8.95 13.20
CA VAL A 294 -8.56 10.09 13.68
C VAL A 294 -9.54 10.55 12.60
N VAL A 295 -9.09 10.59 11.35
CA VAL A 295 -9.98 10.91 10.23
C VAL A 295 -11.08 9.84 10.12
N ALA A 296 -10.77 8.54 10.18
CA ALA A 296 -11.73 7.45 10.10
C ALA A 296 -12.79 7.54 11.23
N GLU A 297 -12.38 7.93 12.42
CA GLU A 297 -13.28 8.04 13.58
C GLU A 297 -14.41 9.05 13.36
N ARG A 298 -14.14 10.17 12.65
CA ARG A 298 -15.15 11.17 12.29
C ARG A 298 -16.27 10.58 11.42
N TYR A 299 -16.00 9.50 10.68
CA TYR A 299 -16.94 8.84 9.78
C TYR A 299 -17.42 7.46 10.27
N ARG A 300 -17.14 7.09 11.52
CA ARG A 300 -17.55 5.81 12.13
C ARG A 300 -19.05 5.51 11.93
N GLY A 301 -19.87 6.55 11.99
CA GLY A 301 -21.33 6.47 11.82
C GLY A 301 -21.78 5.97 10.44
N GLU A 302 -20.94 6.12 9.40
CA GLU A 302 -21.26 5.71 8.04
C GLU A 302 -21.07 4.22 7.78
N LEU A 303 -20.36 3.51 8.68
CA LEU A 303 -20.20 2.05 8.53
C LEU A 303 -21.57 1.35 8.55
N PRO A 304 -21.74 0.31 7.71
CA PRO A 304 -22.89 -0.58 7.77
C PRO A 304 -23.10 -1.13 9.19
N PHE A 305 -24.37 -1.22 9.61
CA PHE A 305 -24.72 -1.68 10.96
C PHE A 305 -24.07 -3.00 11.35
N ALA A 306 -24.04 -3.96 10.43
CA ALA A 306 -23.45 -5.27 10.66
C ALA A 306 -21.94 -5.21 10.96
N ILE A 307 -21.20 -4.33 10.29
CA ILE A 307 -19.75 -4.12 10.54
C ILE A 307 -19.56 -3.43 11.89
N ARG A 308 -20.40 -2.44 12.22
CA ARG A 308 -20.35 -1.79 13.55
C ARG A 308 -20.64 -2.79 14.68
N ALA A 309 -21.60 -3.69 14.48
CA ALA A 309 -21.91 -4.74 15.44
C ALA A 309 -20.74 -5.72 15.60
N LEU A 310 -20.11 -6.12 14.47
CA LEU A 310 -18.92 -6.96 14.49
C LEU A 310 -17.77 -6.31 15.27
N LEU A 311 -17.45 -5.05 14.98
CA LEU A 311 -16.39 -4.30 15.67
C LEU A 311 -16.66 -4.17 17.18
N ARG A 312 -17.91 -3.96 17.59
CA ARG A 312 -18.28 -3.95 19.02
C ARG A 312 -18.10 -5.33 19.68
N GLY A 313 -18.48 -6.40 18.98
CA GLY A 313 -18.36 -7.77 19.48
C GLY A 313 -16.91 -8.23 19.69
N VAL A 314 -15.97 -7.69 18.92
CA VAL A 314 -14.52 -7.99 19.06
C VAL A 314 -13.84 -7.11 20.11
N GLY A 315 -14.61 -6.30 20.88
CA GLY A 315 -14.07 -5.45 21.95
C GLY A 315 -13.54 -4.11 21.45
N GLY A 316 -14.09 -3.59 20.35
CA GLY A 316 -13.86 -2.20 19.93
C GLY A 316 -14.45 -1.25 20.96
N GLN A 317 -13.60 -0.67 21.81
CA GLN A 317 -14.05 0.30 22.82
C GLN A 317 -14.61 1.57 22.18
N PRO A 318 -15.60 2.23 22.81
CA PRO A 318 -16.15 3.51 22.34
C PRO A 318 -15.17 4.68 22.47
N GLU A 319 -14.08 4.54 23.20
CA GLU A 319 -13.14 5.61 23.51
C GLU A 319 -11.81 5.42 22.80
N GLY A 320 -11.52 6.33 21.89
CA GLY A 320 -10.27 6.40 21.10
C GLY A 320 -10.35 5.90 19.67
N PRO A 321 -9.39 6.30 18.81
CA PRO A 321 -9.39 5.94 17.39
C PRO A 321 -9.18 4.44 17.21
N SER A 322 -10.19 3.78 16.65
CA SER A 322 -10.14 2.35 16.37
C SER A 322 -9.22 2.06 15.17
N ARG A 323 -8.14 1.33 15.40
CA ARG A 323 -7.19 0.92 14.35
C ARG A 323 -7.87 0.08 13.27
N LEU A 324 -8.77 -0.84 13.65
CA LEU A 324 -9.50 -1.68 12.71
C LEU A 324 -10.49 -0.89 11.85
N LEU A 325 -11.00 0.23 12.33
CA LEU A 325 -11.95 1.06 11.62
C LEU A 325 -11.41 1.58 10.31
N SER A 326 -10.18 2.10 10.30
CA SER A 326 -9.55 2.67 9.10
C SER A 326 -9.35 1.65 8.00
N PHE A 327 -9.21 0.36 8.32
CA PHE A 327 -9.06 -0.72 7.35
C PHE A 327 -10.38 -1.25 6.76
N LEU A 328 -11.52 -0.96 7.43
CA LEU A 328 -12.84 -1.45 7.03
C LEU A 328 -13.77 -0.36 6.51
N LEU A 329 -13.43 0.90 6.70
CA LEU A 329 -14.26 2.02 6.30
C LEU A 329 -14.04 2.39 4.84
N PHE A 330 -14.94 1.93 3.97
CA PHE A 330 -14.96 2.24 2.55
C PHE A 330 -16.25 3.00 2.19
N GLU A 331 -16.48 4.15 2.84
CA GLU A 331 -17.65 4.97 2.57
C GLU A 331 -17.27 6.28 1.89
N ARG A 332 -18.18 6.78 1.07
CA ARG A 332 -17.95 7.90 0.15
C ARG A 332 -17.36 9.13 0.83
N ALA A 333 -17.92 9.54 1.96
CA ALA A 333 -17.47 10.76 2.62
C ALA A 333 -16.03 10.59 3.16
N TYR A 334 -15.73 9.43 3.75
CA TYR A 334 -14.39 9.10 4.22
C TYR A 334 -13.37 9.05 3.08
N THR A 335 -13.66 8.33 2.00
CA THR A 335 -12.72 8.21 0.87
C THR A 335 -12.50 9.54 0.17
N GLN A 336 -13.53 10.38 0.06
CA GLN A 336 -13.39 11.74 -0.47
C GLN A 336 -12.53 12.61 0.43
N GLU A 337 -12.64 12.47 1.76
CA GLU A 337 -11.77 13.22 2.69
C GLU A 337 -10.31 12.79 2.57
N LEU A 338 -10.04 11.48 2.45
CA LEU A 338 -8.68 10.98 2.18
C LEU A 338 -8.11 11.51 0.85
N ILE A 339 -8.94 11.63 -0.19
CA ILE A 339 -8.51 12.21 -1.46
C ILE A 339 -8.19 13.69 -1.30
N ARG A 340 -9.03 14.45 -0.58
CA ARG A 340 -8.80 15.88 -0.31
C ARG A 340 -7.54 16.09 0.54
N LEU A 341 -7.34 15.26 1.58
CA LEU A 341 -6.14 15.32 2.41
C LEU A 341 -4.88 15.11 1.57
N GLY A 342 -4.79 14.01 0.82
CA GLY A 342 -3.61 13.73 0.00
C GLY A 342 -3.41 14.76 -1.13
N TYR A 343 -4.46 15.36 -1.67
CA TYR A 343 -4.35 16.48 -2.62
C TYR A 343 -3.77 17.73 -1.95
N ARG A 344 -4.30 18.11 -0.79
CA ARG A 344 -3.83 19.26 -0.01
C ARG A 344 -2.37 19.12 0.38
N ASP A 345 -1.97 17.94 0.83
CA ASP A 345 -0.61 17.66 1.25
C ASP A 345 0.38 17.70 0.08
N ALA A 346 0.00 17.13 -1.08
CA ALA A 346 0.80 17.24 -2.29
C ALA A 346 0.93 18.69 -2.80
N MET A 347 -0.15 19.49 -2.70
CA MET A 347 -0.13 20.89 -3.14
C MET A 347 0.70 21.81 -2.22
N ARG A 348 0.95 21.42 -0.96
CA ARG A 348 1.89 22.14 -0.07
C ARG A 348 3.34 22.07 -0.58
N VAL A 349 3.66 21.01 -1.30
CA VAL A 349 5.01 20.73 -1.84
C VAL A 349 5.01 20.66 -3.37
N LYS A 350 4.11 21.40 -4.01
CA LYS A 350 3.83 21.32 -5.44
C LYS A 350 5.05 21.54 -6.32
N ASP A 351 5.92 22.52 -5.96
CA ASP A 351 7.08 22.86 -6.77
C ASP A 351 8.13 21.75 -6.71
N GLN A 352 8.37 21.19 -5.53
CA GLN A 352 9.26 20.02 -5.34
C GLN A 352 8.68 18.76 -6.00
N LEU A 353 7.38 18.54 -5.89
CA LEU A 353 6.70 17.41 -6.52
C LEU A 353 6.78 17.48 -8.05
N LEU A 354 6.58 18.66 -8.62
CA LEU A 354 6.71 18.87 -10.06
C LEU A 354 8.14 18.66 -10.52
N ALA A 355 9.13 19.31 -9.87
CA ALA A 355 10.54 19.15 -10.17
C ALA A 355 10.99 17.67 -10.08
N PHE A 356 10.51 16.97 -9.01
CA PHE A 356 10.78 15.53 -8.88
C PHE A 356 10.22 14.73 -10.04
N ALA A 357 8.97 14.97 -10.46
CA ALA A 357 8.31 14.21 -11.51
C ALA A 357 8.82 14.55 -12.93
N THR A 358 9.37 15.75 -13.14
CA THR A 358 9.94 16.20 -14.42
C THR A 358 11.43 15.90 -14.58
N GLY A 359 12.06 15.31 -13.55
CA GLY A 359 13.49 14.97 -13.63
C GLY A 359 14.43 16.12 -13.26
N GLU A 360 13.90 17.22 -12.76
CA GLU A 360 14.74 18.35 -12.30
C GLU A 360 15.49 17.98 -11.00
N PRO A 361 16.62 18.64 -10.73
CA PRO A 361 17.38 18.43 -9.50
C PRO A 361 16.56 18.71 -8.25
N VAL A 362 16.55 17.77 -7.33
CA VAL A 362 15.91 17.89 -6.01
C VAL A 362 16.86 17.32 -4.95
N PRO A 363 16.68 17.64 -3.66
CA PRO A 363 17.44 16.98 -2.60
C PRO A 363 17.27 15.45 -2.67
N ARG A 364 18.35 14.69 -2.42
CA ARG A 364 18.32 13.21 -2.45
C ARG A 364 17.24 12.59 -1.57
N LEU A 365 16.92 13.24 -0.47
CA LEU A 365 15.80 12.87 0.39
C LEU A 365 14.92 14.09 0.64
N PHE A 366 13.71 14.04 0.12
CA PHE A 366 12.62 14.93 0.49
C PHE A 366 11.62 14.16 1.35
N ALA A 367 11.54 14.51 2.62
CA ALA A 367 10.65 13.88 3.60
C ALA A 367 10.25 14.91 4.67
N PRO A 368 9.21 14.66 5.49
CA PRO A 368 8.88 15.45 6.66
C PRO A 368 10.09 15.68 7.57
N GLU A 369 10.12 16.83 8.26
CA GLU A 369 11.31 17.30 9.01
C GLU A 369 11.72 16.32 10.12
N TRP A 370 10.77 15.71 10.81
CA TRP A 370 11.06 14.76 11.87
C TRP A 370 11.79 13.51 11.34
N ILE A 371 11.39 12.97 10.16
CA ILE A 371 12.10 11.87 9.49
C ILE A 371 13.53 12.30 9.12
N ARG A 372 13.69 13.51 8.57
CA ARG A 372 15.01 14.02 8.21
C ARG A 372 15.93 14.22 9.41
N ARG A 373 15.37 14.64 10.55
CA ARG A 373 16.13 14.78 11.81
C ARG A 373 16.61 13.43 12.30
N ASP A 374 15.73 12.42 12.35
CA ASP A 374 16.08 11.08 12.80
C ASP A 374 17.12 10.45 11.89
N LEU A 375 16.98 10.57 10.56
CA LEU A 375 17.94 10.05 9.60
C LEU A 375 19.30 10.78 9.63
N ASN A 376 19.34 12.07 9.96
CA ASN A 376 20.57 12.85 10.08
C ASN A 376 21.28 12.66 11.43
N SER A 377 20.55 12.32 12.50
CA SER A 377 21.13 12.06 13.83
C SER A 377 21.96 10.78 13.89
N LEU A 378 21.89 9.93 12.88
CA LEU A 378 22.61 8.66 12.78
C LEU A 378 24.04 8.83 12.18
N GLY A 379 24.45 10.05 11.83
CA GLY A 379 25.76 10.40 11.28
C GLY A 379 26.70 11.07 12.27
N GLY A 380 26.36 11.08 13.58
CA GLY A 380 27.15 11.65 14.66
C GLY A 380 27.83 10.58 15.52
#